data_3083315adeea8a68303c869b9d17186a
#
_entry.id   3083315adeea8a68303c869b9d17186a
#
_cell.length_a   1.000
_cell.length_b   1.000
_cell.length_c   1.000
_cell.angle_alpha   90.00
_cell.angle_beta   90.00
_cell.angle_gamma   90.00
#
_symmetry.space_group_name_H-M   'P 1'
#
loop_
_entity.id
_entity.type
_entity.pdbx_description
1 polymer ?
#
loop_
_entity_poly.entity_id
_entity_poly.type
_entity_poly.pdbx_seq_one_letter_code
_entity_poly.pdbx_strand_id
1 'polypeptide(L)'
;NVRFIIAGQGELSLENELINLSEKHKGKVLYLNGYNKACVRLSTAICDFIVLPSYFEPCGLEDFIGQIFGTLPIAHKTGGLNKIKNNKTGFLYSQNTQLSLIAKLSEVVAIKMYNPKLINKMIKTAATTVENEYSWKKVIKNKYLKLFEKK
;
A
#
# COMPACT_ATOMS: atom_id res chain seq x y z
N ASN A 1 -10.50 -16.98 0.66
CA ASN A 1 -10.12 -16.78 2.07
C ASN A 1 -9.21 -15.55 2.15
N VAL A 2 -9.71 -14.45 2.72
CA VAL A 2 -8.96 -13.20 2.89
C VAL A 2 -8.56 -13.08 4.36
N ARG A 3 -7.33 -12.58 4.62
CA ARG A 3 -6.81 -12.29 5.95
C ARG A 3 -6.35 -10.84 6.01
N PHE A 4 -6.49 -10.22 7.17
CA PHE A 4 -6.06 -8.85 7.41
C PHE A 4 -5.04 -8.79 8.53
N ILE A 5 -3.99 -8.00 8.31
CA ILE A 5 -3.06 -7.57 9.36
C ILE A 5 -3.22 -6.07 9.46
N ILE A 6 -3.56 -5.58 10.64
CA ILE A 6 -3.72 -4.16 10.95
C ILE A 6 -2.64 -3.81 11.95
N ALA A 7 -1.79 -2.85 11.63
CA ALA A 7 -0.69 -2.42 12.51
C ALA A 7 -0.73 -0.91 12.68
N GLY A 8 -0.72 -0.44 13.91
CA GLY A 8 -0.73 1.00 14.20
C GLY A 8 -1.22 1.34 15.59
N GLN A 9 -1.24 2.64 15.84
CA GLN A 9 -1.78 3.26 17.05
C GLN A 9 -2.79 4.34 16.66
N GLY A 10 -3.76 4.58 17.53
CA GLY A 10 -4.79 5.59 17.29
C GLY A 10 -5.54 5.95 18.56
N GLU A 11 -6.78 6.37 18.41
CA GLU A 11 -7.67 6.61 19.54
C GLU A 11 -7.98 5.30 20.27
N LEU A 12 -7.99 5.33 21.59
CA LEU A 12 -8.20 4.16 22.45
C LEU A 12 -9.49 3.40 22.12
N SER A 13 -10.56 4.13 21.74
CA SER A 13 -11.82 3.54 21.32
C SER A 13 -11.65 2.65 20.09
N LEU A 14 -10.93 3.14 19.08
CA LEU A 14 -10.65 2.39 17.84
C LEU A 14 -9.69 1.22 18.07
N GLU A 15 -8.70 1.39 18.93
CA GLU A 15 -7.80 0.31 19.32
C GLU A 15 -8.56 -0.85 19.99
N ASN A 16 -9.49 -0.52 20.93
CA ASN A 16 -10.34 -1.52 21.59
C ASN A 16 -11.27 -2.22 20.59
N GLU A 17 -11.83 -1.50 19.62
CA GLU A 17 -12.63 -2.11 18.55
C GLU A 17 -11.80 -3.08 17.70
N LEU A 18 -10.55 -2.74 17.37
CA LEU A 18 -9.65 -3.60 16.61
C LEU A 18 -9.20 -4.83 17.41
N ILE A 19 -8.98 -4.70 18.71
CA ILE A 19 -8.71 -5.84 19.60
C ILE A 19 -9.90 -6.80 19.57
N ASN A 20 -11.11 -6.31 19.81
CA ASN A 20 -12.34 -7.11 19.79
C ASN A 20 -12.57 -7.78 18.42
N LEU A 21 -12.31 -7.04 17.33
CA LEU A 21 -12.41 -7.57 15.97
C LEU A 21 -11.42 -8.71 15.71
N SER A 22 -10.19 -8.57 16.21
CA SER A 22 -9.15 -9.58 16.10
C SER A 22 -9.51 -10.84 16.89
N GLU A 23 -10.07 -10.69 18.09
CA GLU A 23 -10.54 -11.81 18.92
C GLU A 23 -11.74 -12.52 18.29
N LYS A 24 -12.71 -11.76 17.79
CA LYS A 24 -13.91 -12.30 17.13
C LYS A 24 -13.57 -13.07 15.85
N HIS A 25 -12.53 -12.65 15.13
CA HIS A 25 -12.14 -13.21 13.83
C HIS A 25 -10.74 -13.84 13.86
N LYS A 26 -10.44 -14.64 14.91
CA LYS A 26 -9.15 -15.35 15.05
C LYS A 26 -8.76 -16.09 13.78
N GLY A 27 -7.51 -15.92 13.36
CA GLY A 27 -6.96 -16.51 12.13
C GLY A 27 -7.36 -15.80 10.82
N LYS A 28 -8.23 -14.78 10.89
CA LYS A 28 -8.61 -13.94 9.74
C LYS A 28 -8.20 -12.49 9.92
N VAL A 29 -8.26 -11.96 11.13
CA VAL A 29 -7.85 -10.60 11.47
C VAL A 29 -6.80 -10.67 12.56
N LEU A 30 -5.68 -9.99 12.37
CA LEU A 30 -4.63 -9.77 13.36
C LEU A 30 -4.47 -8.27 13.55
N TYR A 31 -4.63 -7.80 14.78
CA TYR A 31 -4.28 -6.44 15.17
C TYR A 31 -2.96 -6.43 15.94
N LEU A 32 -2.01 -5.64 15.47
CA LEU A 32 -0.72 -5.38 16.11
C LEU A 32 -0.78 -3.96 16.70
N ASN A 33 -1.14 -3.88 17.99
CA ASN A 33 -1.19 -2.62 18.70
C ASN A 33 0.23 -2.06 18.89
N GLY A 34 0.40 -0.78 18.58
CA GLY A 34 1.67 -0.11 18.62
C GLY A 34 2.45 -0.13 17.31
N TYR A 35 3.48 0.72 17.23
CA TYR A 35 4.36 0.79 16.08
C TYR A 35 5.65 0.01 16.33
N ASN A 36 5.80 -1.10 15.64
CA ASN A 36 7.05 -1.84 15.58
C ASN A 36 7.50 -1.96 14.12
N LYS A 37 8.58 -1.28 13.77
CA LYS A 37 9.11 -1.22 12.40
C LYS A 37 9.39 -2.60 11.80
N ALA A 38 9.94 -3.53 12.58
CA ALA A 38 10.24 -4.87 12.10
C ALA A 38 8.96 -5.64 11.79
N CYS A 39 7.95 -5.59 12.68
CA CYS A 39 6.65 -6.21 12.46
C CYS A 39 5.94 -5.62 11.24
N VAL A 40 5.95 -4.30 11.07
CA VAL A 40 5.35 -3.64 9.90
C VAL A 40 6.04 -4.08 8.61
N ARG A 41 7.37 -4.13 8.58
CA ARG A 41 8.14 -4.59 7.40
C ARG A 41 7.88 -6.06 7.07
N LEU A 42 7.84 -6.92 8.10
CA LEU A 42 7.51 -8.33 7.92
C LEU A 42 6.09 -8.50 7.39
N SER A 43 5.11 -7.81 7.99
CA SER A 43 3.72 -7.83 7.54
C SER A 43 3.62 -7.38 6.08
N THR A 44 4.30 -6.30 5.70
CA THR A 44 4.33 -5.83 4.31
C THR A 44 4.91 -6.91 3.38
N ALA A 45 5.99 -7.58 3.78
CA ALA A 45 6.67 -8.57 2.92
C ALA A 45 5.86 -9.86 2.70
N ILE A 46 4.97 -10.23 3.62
CA ILE A 46 4.18 -11.47 3.54
C ILE A 46 2.76 -11.27 2.98
N CYS A 47 2.30 -10.01 2.85
CA CYS A 47 0.97 -9.71 2.34
C CYS A 47 0.97 -9.57 0.81
N ASP A 48 -0.15 -9.89 0.18
CA ASP A 48 -0.35 -9.64 -1.26
C ASP A 48 -0.59 -8.15 -1.57
N PHE A 49 -1.23 -7.46 -0.63
CA PHE A 49 -1.65 -6.06 -0.78
C PHE A 49 -1.41 -5.26 0.50
N ILE A 50 -1.08 -3.98 0.33
CA ILE A 50 -1.08 -2.99 1.40
C ILE A 50 -2.23 -2.00 1.15
N VAL A 51 -3.06 -1.75 2.18
CA VAL A 51 -4.21 -0.84 2.08
C VAL A 51 -3.85 0.49 2.71
N LEU A 52 -3.97 1.57 1.93
CA LEU A 52 -3.61 2.93 2.30
C LEU A 52 -4.81 3.88 2.15
N PRO A 53 -5.75 3.88 3.13
CA PRO A 53 -6.98 4.67 3.06
C PRO A 53 -6.81 6.08 3.60
N SER A 54 -5.66 6.69 3.37
CA SER A 54 -5.31 8.01 3.91
C SER A 54 -6.27 9.11 3.42
N TYR A 55 -6.71 9.98 4.31
CA TYR A 55 -7.39 11.22 3.94
C TYR A 55 -6.44 12.19 3.25
N PHE A 56 -5.23 12.30 3.78
CA PHE A 56 -4.15 13.10 3.23
C PHE A 56 -2.83 12.34 3.34
N GLU A 57 -2.03 12.36 2.28
CA GLU A 57 -0.73 11.69 2.25
C GLU A 57 0.29 12.60 1.55
N PRO A 58 1.22 13.23 2.26
CA PRO A 58 2.16 14.15 1.64
C PRO A 58 3.12 13.47 0.66
N CYS A 59 3.58 12.28 0.95
CA CYS A 59 4.55 11.56 0.13
C CYS A 59 4.11 10.12 -0.17
N GLY A 60 3.79 9.32 0.86
CA GLY A 60 3.54 7.90 0.77
C GLY A 60 4.85 7.13 0.54
N LEU A 61 5.52 6.74 1.64
CA LEU A 61 6.70 5.87 1.55
C LEU A 61 6.33 4.39 1.61
N GLU A 62 5.25 4.07 2.31
CA GLU A 62 4.82 2.68 2.51
C GLU A 62 4.36 2.02 1.21
N ASP A 63 3.80 2.78 0.25
CA ASP A 63 3.48 2.24 -1.06
C ASP A 63 4.75 1.84 -1.85
N PHE A 64 5.82 2.64 -1.77
CA PHE A 64 7.10 2.28 -2.41
C PHE A 64 7.71 1.03 -1.77
N ILE A 65 7.70 0.96 -0.44
CA ILE A 65 8.23 -0.18 0.29
C ILE A 65 7.44 -1.45 -0.05
N GLY A 66 6.10 -1.35 -0.07
CA GLY A 66 5.23 -2.43 -0.52
C GLY A 66 5.58 -2.90 -1.93
N GLN A 67 5.67 -1.99 -2.88
CA GLN A 67 5.98 -2.31 -4.27
C GLN A 67 7.35 -3.00 -4.43
N ILE A 68 8.37 -2.60 -3.64
CA ILE A 68 9.69 -3.25 -3.65
C ILE A 68 9.62 -4.66 -3.07
N PHE A 69 8.79 -4.89 -2.05
CA PHE A 69 8.59 -6.20 -1.42
C PHE A 69 7.65 -7.12 -2.22
N GLY A 70 7.04 -6.62 -3.30
CA GLY A 70 6.09 -7.38 -4.10
C GLY A 70 4.64 -7.28 -3.62
N THR A 71 4.36 -6.36 -2.72
CA THR A 71 3.04 -6.08 -2.14
C THR A 71 2.42 -4.88 -2.85
N LEU A 72 1.32 -5.10 -3.57
CA LEU A 72 0.70 -4.03 -4.34
C LEU A 72 -0.15 -3.09 -3.47
N PRO A 73 -0.04 -1.76 -3.62
CA PRO A 73 -0.88 -0.83 -2.90
C PRO A 73 -2.31 -0.79 -3.43
N ILE A 74 -3.27 -0.76 -2.50
CA ILE A 74 -4.68 -0.37 -2.72
C ILE A 74 -4.87 0.93 -1.97
N ALA A 75 -4.96 2.05 -2.67
CA ALA A 75 -4.83 3.35 -2.05
C ALA A 75 -5.96 4.33 -2.42
N HIS A 76 -6.33 5.18 -1.47
CA HIS A 76 -7.10 6.38 -1.78
C HIS A 76 -6.27 7.33 -2.64
N LYS A 77 -6.89 7.82 -3.72
CA LYS A 77 -6.24 8.73 -4.67
C LYS A 77 -6.08 10.12 -4.05
N THR A 78 -5.04 10.33 -3.24
CA THR A 78 -4.76 11.59 -2.56
C THR A 78 -3.26 11.87 -2.48
N GLY A 79 -2.88 13.13 -2.52
CA GLY A 79 -1.51 13.62 -2.31
C GLY A 79 -0.44 12.79 -3.01
N GLY A 80 0.55 12.35 -2.28
CA GLY A 80 1.67 11.54 -2.77
C GLY A 80 1.28 10.16 -3.31
N LEU A 81 0.12 9.61 -2.96
CA LEU A 81 -0.36 8.33 -3.50
C LEU A 81 -0.81 8.42 -4.97
N ASN A 82 -1.01 9.65 -5.51
CA ASN A 82 -1.31 9.85 -6.93
C ASN A 82 -0.21 9.36 -7.89
N LYS A 83 1.00 9.10 -7.39
CA LYS A 83 2.10 8.50 -8.18
C LYS A 83 1.86 7.03 -8.54
N ILE A 84 0.96 6.35 -7.83
CA ILE A 84 0.56 4.98 -8.15
C ILE A 84 -0.15 4.97 -9.50
N LYS A 85 0.37 4.20 -10.45
CA LYS A 85 -0.24 4.03 -11.78
C LYS A 85 -1.35 2.98 -11.67
N ASN A 86 -2.61 3.43 -11.65
CA ASN A 86 -3.77 2.54 -11.45
C ASN A 86 -3.77 1.37 -12.42
N ASN A 87 -4.02 0.16 -11.92
CA ASN A 87 -4.00 -1.12 -12.65
C ASN A 87 -2.64 -1.47 -13.30
N LYS A 88 -1.55 -0.77 -12.91
CA LYS A 88 -0.18 -1.06 -13.38
C LYS A 88 0.78 -1.27 -12.23
N THR A 89 0.82 -0.35 -11.25
CA THR A 89 1.71 -0.44 -10.08
C THR A 89 0.96 -0.54 -8.76
N GLY A 90 -0.36 -0.58 -8.80
CA GLY A 90 -1.28 -0.69 -7.68
C GLY A 90 -2.70 -0.35 -8.12
N PHE A 91 -3.58 -0.17 -7.16
CA PHE A 91 -4.99 0.10 -7.36
C PHE A 91 -5.39 1.38 -6.64
N LEU A 92 -6.12 2.26 -7.34
CA LEU A 92 -6.61 3.52 -6.78
C LEU A 92 -8.13 3.55 -6.73
N TYR A 93 -8.67 4.14 -5.67
CA TYR A 93 -10.08 4.52 -5.56
C TYR A 93 -10.19 6.02 -5.22
N SER A 94 -11.25 6.69 -5.72
CA SER A 94 -11.31 8.16 -5.73
C SER A 94 -12.06 8.75 -4.54
N GLN A 95 -13.07 8.08 -4.01
CA GLN A 95 -13.86 8.56 -2.89
C GLN A 95 -13.43 7.85 -1.61
N ASN A 96 -12.98 8.60 -0.60
CA ASN A 96 -12.57 8.01 0.67
C ASN A 96 -13.79 7.69 1.56
N THR A 97 -14.55 6.69 1.12
CA THR A 97 -15.71 6.15 1.83
C THR A 97 -15.55 4.66 2.06
N GLN A 98 -16.23 4.15 3.09
CA GLN A 98 -16.24 2.72 3.39
C GLN A 98 -16.70 1.88 2.17
N LEU A 99 -17.77 2.32 1.49
CA LEU A 99 -18.32 1.62 0.31
C LEU A 99 -17.31 1.56 -0.82
N SER A 100 -16.62 2.67 -1.10
CA SER A 100 -15.61 2.71 -2.16
C SER A 100 -14.41 1.82 -1.84
N LEU A 101 -13.97 1.79 -0.59
CA LEU A 101 -12.91 0.90 -0.15
C LEU A 101 -13.32 -0.57 -0.26
N ILE A 102 -14.51 -0.94 0.24
CA ILE A 102 -15.03 -2.31 0.16
C ILE A 102 -15.16 -2.76 -1.30
N ALA A 103 -15.71 -1.91 -2.17
CA ALA A 103 -15.83 -2.21 -3.60
C ALA A 103 -14.46 -2.45 -4.24
N LYS A 104 -13.47 -1.59 -3.94
CA LYS A 104 -12.11 -1.75 -4.47
C LYS A 104 -11.42 -3.02 -3.93
N LEU A 105 -11.56 -3.32 -2.65
CA LEU A 105 -11.02 -4.55 -2.06
C LEU A 105 -11.63 -5.79 -2.73
N SER A 106 -12.95 -5.80 -2.93
CA SER A 106 -13.66 -6.90 -3.59
C SER A 106 -13.21 -7.10 -5.03
N GLU A 107 -13.05 -6.00 -5.80
CA GLU A 107 -12.50 -6.02 -7.15
C GLU A 107 -11.10 -6.63 -7.19
N VAL A 108 -10.21 -6.16 -6.31
CA VAL A 108 -8.81 -6.60 -6.29
C VAL A 108 -8.68 -8.07 -5.87
N VAL A 109 -9.47 -8.50 -4.89
CA VAL A 109 -9.53 -9.92 -4.49
C VAL A 109 -10.01 -10.79 -5.66
N ALA A 110 -11.04 -10.36 -6.38
CA ALA A 110 -11.51 -11.07 -7.57
C ALA A 110 -10.42 -11.15 -8.65
N ILE A 111 -9.71 -10.05 -8.93
CA ILE A 111 -8.59 -10.06 -9.87
C ILE A 111 -7.50 -11.05 -9.42
N LYS A 112 -7.13 -11.06 -8.13
CA LYS A 112 -6.14 -12.00 -7.60
C LYS A 112 -6.57 -13.46 -7.80
N MET A 113 -7.85 -13.76 -7.59
CA MET A 113 -8.40 -15.12 -7.71
C MET A 113 -8.52 -15.59 -9.16
N TYR A 114 -9.02 -14.73 -10.05
CA TYR A 114 -9.35 -15.13 -11.42
C TYR A 114 -8.28 -14.77 -12.46
N ASN A 115 -7.38 -13.84 -12.14
CA ASN A 115 -6.28 -13.42 -13.02
C ASN A 115 -4.96 -13.21 -12.28
N PRO A 116 -4.41 -14.24 -11.62
CA PRO A 116 -3.15 -14.11 -10.87
C PRO A 116 -1.96 -13.72 -11.74
N LYS A 117 -2.00 -14.03 -13.05
CA LYS A 117 -0.97 -13.61 -14.01
C LYS A 117 -0.88 -12.09 -14.13
N LEU A 118 -2.02 -11.39 -14.09
CA LEU A 118 -2.05 -9.93 -14.10
C LEU A 118 -1.38 -9.36 -12.83
N ILE A 119 -1.72 -9.90 -11.66
CA ILE A 119 -1.10 -9.48 -10.39
C ILE A 119 0.42 -9.67 -10.44
N ASN A 120 0.91 -10.83 -10.90
CA ASN A 120 2.35 -11.08 -11.02
C ASN A 120 3.05 -10.11 -12.00
N LYS A 121 2.38 -9.74 -13.10
CA LYS A 121 2.88 -8.71 -14.02
C LYS A 121 2.93 -7.34 -13.35
N MET A 122 1.90 -6.98 -12.60
CA MET A 122 1.83 -5.71 -11.86
C MET A 122 2.93 -5.61 -10.81
N ILE A 123 3.19 -6.66 -10.04
CA ILE A 123 4.27 -6.72 -9.05
C ILE A 123 5.63 -6.38 -9.69
N LYS A 124 5.97 -7.06 -10.79
CA LYS A 124 7.22 -6.79 -11.52
C LYS A 124 7.28 -5.34 -12.03
N THR A 125 6.18 -4.86 -12.61
CA THR A 125 6.09 -3.49 -13.12
C THR A 125 6.23 -2.46 -12.00
N ALA A 126 5.62 -2.70 -10.85
CA ALA A 126 5.67 -1.82 -9.69
C ALA A 126 7.11 -1.67 -9.16
N ALA A 127 7.78 -2.78 -8.86
CA ALA A 127 9.17 -2.78 -8.40
C ALA A 127 10.11 -2.06 -9.38
N THR A 128 10.01 -2.39 -10.67
CA THR A 128 10.81 -1.75 -11.73
C THR A 128 10.52 -0.25 -11.85
N THR A 129 9.26 0.16 -11.67
CA THR A 129 8.88 1.59 -11.69
C THR A 129 9.52 2.34 -10.54
N VAL A 130 9.46 1.79 -9.31
CA VAL A 130 10.08 2.41 -8.14
C VAL A 130 11.59 2.54 -8.33
N GLU A 131 12.25 1.50 -8.80
CA GLU A 131 13.70 1.52 -9.04
C GLU A 131 14.09 2.56 -10.11
N ASN A 132 13.39 2.60 -11.22
CA ASN A 132 13.77 3.42 -12.37
C ASN A 132 13.31 4.89 -12.30
N GLU A 133 12.22 5.19 -11.60
CA GLU A 133 11.66 6.54 -11.56
C GLU A 133 11.91 7.23 -10.21
N TYR A 134 11.97 6.49 -9.08
CA TYR A 134 11.94 7.06 -7.73
C TYR A 134 13.17 6.73 -6.88
N SER A 135 14.12 5.91 -7.35
CA SER A 135 15.37 5.71 -6.59
C SER A 135 16.17 7.01 -6.52
N TRP A 136 16.82 7.26 -5.39
CA TRP A 136 17.66 8.45 -5.19
C TRP A 136 18.67 8.66 -6.30
N LYS A 137 19.31 7.59 -6.79
CA LYS A 137 20.23 7.66 -7.93
C LYS A 137 19.58 8.28 -9.17
N LYS A 138 18.35 7.89 -9.49
CA LYS A 138 17.59 8.41 -10.65
C LYS A 138 17.07 9.82 -10.41
N VAL A 139 16.55 10.08 -9.21
CA VAL A 139 16.01 11.40 -8.86
C VAL A 139 17.14 12.44 -8.86
N ILE A 140 18.30 12.15 -8.27
CA ILE A 140 19.46 13.04 -8.30
C ILE A 140 19.86 13.32 -9.75
N LYS A 141 20.11 12.28 -10.54
CA LYS A 141 20.54 12.41 -11.94
C LYS A 141 19.54 13.20 -12.79
N ASN A 142 18.26 12.91 -12.67
CA ASN A 142 17.26 13.43 -13.58
C ASN A 142 16.66 14.78 -13.17
N LYS A 143 16.73 15.12 -11.86
CA LYS A 143 16.09 16.34 -11.34
C LYS A 143 17.12 17.27 -10.68
N TYR A 144 17.91 16.80 -9.73
CA TYR A 144 18.78 17.67 -8.94
C TYR A 144 19.99 18.18 -9.76
N LEU A 145 20.73 17.33 -10.47
CA LEU A 145 21.90 17.77 -11.24
C LEU A 145 21.53 18.81 -12.29
N LYS A 146 20.36 18.69 -12.91
CA LYS A 146 19.87 19.69 -13.90
C LYS A 146 19.66 21.09 -13.33
N LEU A 147 19.49 21.23 -12.00
CA LEU A 147 19.38 22.55 -11.37
C LEU A 147 20.74 23.27 -11.30
N PHE A 148 21.82 22.52 -11.29
CA PHE A 148 23.21 23.07 -11.24
C PHE A 148 23.81 23.24 -12.63
N GLU A 149 23.27 22.59 -13.66
CA GLU A 149 23.71 22.74 -15.07
C GLU A 149 23.12 23.97 -15.76
N LYS A 150 22.09 24.62 -15.17
CA LYS A 150 21.49 25.86 -15.67
C LYS A 150 22.22 27.09 -15.10
N LYS A 151 23.49 27.31 -15.48
CA LYS A 151 24.17 28.60 -15.37
C LYS A 151 24.65 29.04 -16.72
#